data_37983701288b4619af15d90e3275a9ae
#
_entry.id   37983701288b4619af15d90e3275a9ae
#
_cell.length_a   1.000
_cell.length_b   1.000
_cell.length_c   1.000
_cell.angle_alpha   90.00
_cell.angle_beta   90.00
_cell.angle_gamma   90.00
#
_symmetry.space_group_name_H-M   'P 1'
#
loop_
_entity.id
_entity.type
_entity.pdbx_description
1 polymer ?
#
loop_
_entity_poly.entity_id
_entity_poly.type
_entity_poly.pdbx_seq_one_letter_code
_entity_poly.pdbx_strand_id
1 'polypeptide(L)'
;MSCTSPPRAWAQIDTNALRHNLNVVRRVMPDHRLMAIVKAEAYGHGLEGVVKALDGEDCAFFGVATVAEACRVRDAGAKTCPFILGPCFEGEREEIVQNGWRAALSSMEE
;
A
#
# COMPACT_ATOMS: atom_id res chain seq x y z
N MET A 1 -18.58 -20.27 -18.05
CA MET A 1 -19.76 -20.14 -17.19
C MET A 1 -19.32 -20.07 -15.74
N SER A 2 -19.66 -19.03 -15.04
CA SER A 2 -19.25 -18.88 -13.65
C SER A 2 -20.13 -19.72 -12.73
N CYS A 3 -19.53 -20.29 -11.71
CA CYS A 3 -20.24 -21.01 -10.68
C CYS A 3 -20.94 -20.01 -9.75
N THR A 4 -22.22 -20.23 -9.44
CA THR A 4 -23.03 -19.32 -8.61
C THR A 4 -23.10 -19.76 -7.15
N SER A 5 -22.45 -20.88 -6.79
CA SER A 5 -22.44 -21.34 -5.40
C SER A 5 -21.68 -20.33 -4.52
N PRO A 6 -22.17 -20.01 -3.30
CA PRO A 6 -21.45 -19.16 -2.39
C PRO A 6 -20.15 -19.84 -1.93
N PRO A 7 -19.11 -19.05 -1.58
CA PRO A 7 -17.88 -19.63 -1.06
C PRO A 7 -18.13 -20.30 0.30
N ARG A 8 -17.39 -21.40 0.57
CA ARG A 8 -17.48 -22.10 1.85
C ARG A 8 -16.74 -21.38 2.98
N ALA A 9 -15.79 -20.55 2.60
CA ALA A 9 -15.02 -19.74 3.54
C ALA A 9 -14.66 -18.42 2.87
N TRP A 10 -14.59 -17.36 3.65
CA TRP A 10 -14.17 -16.04 3.16
C TRP A 10 -13.51 -15.27 4.30
N ALA A 11 -12.67 -14.31 3.93
CA ALA A 11 -12.13 -13.32 4.86
C ALA A 11 -12.99 -12.06 4.79
N GLN A 12 -13.43 -11.57 5.93
CA GLN A 12 -14.18 -10.33 6.02
C GLN A 12 -13.31 -9.27 6.66
N ILE A 13 -13.08 -8.18 5.94
CA ILE A 13 -12.19 -7.10 6.39
C ILE A 13 -13.03 -5.91 6.82
N ASP A 14 -12.85 -5.48 8.07
CA ASP A 14 -13.54 -4.31 8.61
C ASP A 14 -12.67 -3.08 8.34
N THR A 15 -13.05 -2.28 7.33
CA THR A 15 -12.30 -1.09 6.95
C THR A 15 -12.39 0.02 7.99
N ASN A 16 -13.46 0.07 8.78
CA ASN A 16 -13.58 1.02 9.87
C ASN A 16 -12.59 0.70 11.00
N ALA A 17 -12.34 -0.58 11.26
CA ALA A 17 -11.34 -1.01 12.22
C ALA A 17 -9.93 -0.59 11.77
N LEU A 18 -9.64 -0.69 10.47
CA LEU A 18 -8.36 -0.22 9.92
C LEU A 18 -8.17 1.29 10.14
N ARG A 19 -9.18 2.09 9.84
CA ARG A 19 -9.13 3.54 10.07
C ARG A 19 -8.99 3.87 11.54
N HIS A 20 -9.71 3.16 12.40
CA HIS A 20 -9.62 3.33 13.84
C HIS A 20 -8.20 3.08 14.33
N ASN A 21 -7.58 1.99 13.89
CA ASN A 21 -6.21 1.64 14.27
C ASN A 21 -5.20 2.69 13.81
N LEU A 22 -5.34 3.19 12.58
CA LEU A 22 -4.50 4.27 12.08
C LEU A 22 -4.61 5.51 12.97
N ASN A 23 -5.83 5.89 13.36
CA ASN A 23 -6.09 7.04 14.21
C ASN A 23 -5.52 6.86 15.61
N VAL A 24 -5.53 5.65 16.15
CA VAL A 24 -4.90 5.33 17.45
C VAL A 24 -3.39 5.59 17.36
N VAL A 25 -2.74 5.08 16.33
CA VAL A 25 -1.30 5.30 16.13
C VAL A 25 -0.97 6.78 16.02
N ARG A 26 -1.77 7.53 15.26
CA ARG A 26 -1.58 8.97 15.11
C ARG A 26 -1.70 9.73 16.42
N ARG A 27 -2.64 9.35 17.27
CA ARG A 27 -2.81 9.98 18.59
C ARG A 27 -1.65 9.66 19.54
N VAL A 28 -1.11 8.45 19.45
CA VAL A 28 0.03 8.04 20.28
C VAL A 28 1.33 8.68 19.80
N MET A 29 1.47 8.88 18.49
CA MET A 29 2.69 9.41 17.87
C MET A 29 2.35 10.61 16.95
N PRO A 30 1.89 11.73 17.54
CA PRO A 30 1.37 12.86 16.75
C PRO A 30 2.43 13.57 15.89
N ASP A 31 3.71 13.47 16.27
CA ASP A 31 4.80 14.14 15.55
C ASP A 31 5.43 13.27 14.47
N HIS A 32 4.85 12.11 14.20
CA HIS A 32 5.38 11.17 13.20
C HIS A 32 4.49 11.14 11.97
N ARG A 33 5.13 10.98 10.81
CA ARG A 33 4.43 10.65 9.57
C ARG A 33 4.28 9.13 9.51
N LEU A 34 3.14 8.67 9.03
CA LEU A 34 2.81 7.24 9.01
C LEU A 34 2.96 6.68 7.60
N MET A 35 3.51 5.48 7.52
CA MET A 35 3.52 4.67 6.30
C MET A 35 2.74 3.40 6.59
N ALA A 36 1.67 3.17 5.85
CA ALA A 36 0.92 1.92 5.94
C ALA A 36 1.58 0.89 5.03
N ILE A 37 2.01 -0.23 5.60
CA ILE A 37 2.66 -1.30 4.83
C ILE A 37 1.58 -2.19 4.25
N VAL A 38 1.47 -2.19 2.91
CA VAL A 38 0.44 -2.93 2.18
C VAL A 38 1.01 -3.97 1.23
N LYS A 39 2.30 -4.24 1.32
CA LYS A 39 2.95 -5.29 0.53
C LYS A 39 2.33 -6.65 0.84
N ALA A 40 2.55 -7.63 -0.03
CA ALA A 40 2.06 -9.00 0.15
C ALA A 40 0.55 -9.03 0.40
N GLU A 41 -0.24 -8.35 -0.45
CA GLU A 41 -1.70 -8.27 -0.31
C GLU A 41 -2.14 -7.68 1.04
N ALA A 42 -1.38 -6.72 1.56
CA ALA A 42 -1.62 -6.17 2.89
C ALA A 42 -1.69 -7.28 3.95
N TYR A 43 -0.77 -8.24 3.84
CA TYR A 43 -0.69 -9.40 4.73
C TYR A 43 -2.00 -10.19 4.79
N GLY A 44 -2.66 -10.38 3.65
CA GLY A 44 -3.90 -11.14 3.53
C GLY A 44 -5.18 -10.33 3.62
N HIS A 45 -5.08 -9.02 3.87
CA HIS A 45 -6.25 -8.13 3.94
C HIS A 45 -6.72 -7.62 2.57
N GLY A 46 -5.91 -7.82 1.53
CA GLY A 46 -6.19 -7.31 0.19
C GLY A 46 -5.65 -5.90 0.00
N LEU A 47 -4.71 -5.73 -0.94
CA LEU A 47 -4.01 -4.47 -1.13
C LEU A 47 -4.95 -3.33 -1.50
N GLU A 48 -5.79 -3.54 -2.52
CA GLU A 48 -6.66 -2.47 -3.03
C GLU A 48 -7.71 -2.02 -2.01
N GLY A 49 -8.27 -2.96 -1.25
CA GLY A 49 -9.26 -2.65 -0.22
C GLY A 49 -8.66 -1.82 0.93
N VAL A 50 -7.48 -2.19 1.39
CA VAL A 50 -6.77 -1.44 2.45
C VAL A 50 -6.37 -0.05 1.95
N VAL A 51 -5.84 0.04 0.73
CA VAL A 51 -5.46 1.32 0.11
C VAL A 51 -6.66 2.25 0.03
N LYS A 52 -7.79 1.77 -0.46
CA LYS A 52 -9.02 2.59 -0.54
C LYS A 52 -9.51 3.02 0.83
N ALA A 53 -9.37 2.16 1.84
CA ALA A 53 -9.80 2.48 3.19
C ALA A 53 -8.94 3.55 3.86
N LEU A 54 -7.63 3.54 3.60
CA LEU A 54 -6.67 4.41 4.30
C LEU A 54 -6.22 5.62 3.49
N ASP A 55 -6.53 5.67 2.19
CA ASP A 55 -6.15 6.80 1.35
C ASP A 55 -6.84 8.07 1.85
N GLY A 56 -6.05 9.12 2.07
CA GLY A 56 -6.57 10.38 2.58
C GLY A 56 -6.78 10.43 4.09
N GLU A 57 -6.42 9.37 4.83
CA GLU A 57 -6.57 9.31 6.30
C GLU A 57 -5.28 9.77 7.02
N ASP A 58 -4.56 10.75 6.47
CA ASP A 58 -3.27 11.23 6.98
C ASP A 58 -2.16 10.18 6.96
N CYS A 59 -2.28 9.22 6.07
CA CYS A 59 -1.21 8.29 5.78
C CYS A 59 -0.27 8.95 4.76
N ALA A 60 1.01 9.04 5.08
CA ALA A 60 1.97 9.74 4.23
C ALA A 60 2.39 8.91 3.02
N PHE A 61 2.50 7.58 3.21
CA PHE A 61 2.92 6.66 2.17
C PHE A 61 2.22 5.32 2.34
N PHE A 62 2.13 4.59 1.22
CA PHE A 62 1.84 3.16 1.23
C PHE A 62 3.12 2.40 0.94
N GLY A 63 3.60 1.62 1.91
CA GLY A 63 4.81 0.82 1.74
C GLY A 63 4.52 -0.46 0.96
N VAL A 64 5.22 -0.64 -0.15
CA VAL A 64 5.10 -1.80 -1.04
C VAL A 64 6.45 -2.44 -1.26
N ALA A 65 6.49 -3.68 -1.73
CA ALA A 65 7.75 -4.37 -1.97
C ALA A 65 8.25 -4.18 -3.40
N THR A 66 7.36 -3.99 -4.37
CA THR A 66 7.71 -4.01 -5.79
C THR A 66 7.05 -2.87 -6.55
N VAL A 67 7.58 -2.59 -7.74
CA VAL A 67 6.96 -1.64 -8.69
C VAL A 67 5.58 -2.14 -9.11
N ALA A 68 5.39 -3.46 -9.28
CA ALA A 68 4.09 -4.01 -9.61
C ALA A 68 3.04 -3.68 -8.55
N GLU A 69 3.39 -3.78 -7.28
CA GLU A 69 2.49 -3.39 -6.20
C GLU A 69 2.23 -1.88 -6.19
N ALA A 70 3.25 -1.06 -6.46
CA ALA A 70 3.08 0.39 -6.59
C ALA A 70 2.10 0.75 -7.69
N CYS A 71 2.16 0.06 -8.83
CA CYS A 71 1.19 0.22 -9.91
C CYS A 71 -0.23 -0.11 -9.44
N ARG A 72 -0.40 -1.16 -8.65
CA ARG A 72 -1.71 -1.52 -8.10
C ARG A 72 -2.26 -0.45 -7.16
N VAL A 73 -1.40 0.16 -6.34
CA VAL A 73 -1.79 1.29 -5.49
C VAL A 73 -2.27 2.46 -6.36
N ARG A 74 -1.50 2.83 -7.37
CA ARG A 74 -1.88 3.89 -8.30
C ARG A 74 -3.20 3.58 -9.00
N ASP A 75 -3.36 2.36 -9.53
CA ASP A 75 -4.53 1.96 -10.29
C ASP A 75 -5.78 1.84 -9.42
N ALA A 76 -5.62 1.67 -8.12
CA ALA A 76 -6.72 1.75 -7.16
C ALA A 76 -7.20 3.19 -6.93
N GLY A 77 -6.55 4.17 -7.54
CA GLY A 77 -6.95 5.57 -7.45
C GLY A 77 -6.37 6.31 -6.24
N ALA A 78 -5.37 5.75 -5.58
CA ALA A 78 -4.79 6.35 -4.38
C ALA A 78 -4.08 7.66 -4.69
N LYS A 79 -4.28 8.65 -3.85
CA LYS A 79 -3.54 9.91 -3.87
C LYS A 79 -2.27 9.84 -3.02
N THR A 80 -2.25 8.95 -2.04
CA THR A 80 -1.10 8.70 -1.19
C THR A 80 0.01 8.02 -1.99
N CYS A 81 1.24 8.51 -1.86
CA CYS A 81 2.36 8.05 -2.65
C CYS A 81 2.85 6.65 -2.22
N PRO A 82 3.05 5.72 -3.15
CA PRO A 82 3.75 4.48 -2.86
C PRO A 82 5.21 4.73 -2.48
N PHE A 83 5.70 3.94 -1.54
CA PHE A 83 7.12 3.88 -1.17
C PHE A 83 7.58 2.44 -1.36
N ILE A 84 8.53 2.23 -2.28
CA ILE A 84 8.99 0.89 -2.64
C ILE A 84 10.12 0.50 -1.70
N LEU A 85 9.89 -0.51 -0.88
CA LEU A 85 10.80 -0.96 0.16
C LEU A 85 11.78 -2.02 -0.33
N GLY A 86 11.41 -2.77 -1.36
CA GLY A 86 12.25 -3.81 -1.94
C GLY A 86 13.22 -3.26 -2.98
N PRO A 87 14.09 -4.12 -3.53
CA PRO A 87 15.03 -3.69 -4.56
C PRO A 87 14.31 -3.29 -5.84
N CYS A 88 14.85 -2.27 -6.50
CA CYS A 88 14.35 -1.78 -7.78
C CYS A 88 15.33 -2.19 -8.89
N PHE A 89 14.82 -2.87 -9.90
CA PHE A 89 15.62 -3.29 -11.03
C PHE A 89 15.79 -2.13 -12.02
N GLU A 90 16.84 -2.19 -12.81
CA GLU A 90 17.17 -1.11 -13.73
C GLU A 90 16.01 -0.76 -14.68
N GLY A 91 15.31 -1.78 -15.20
CA GLY A 91 14.16 -1.56 -16.09
C GLY A 91 12.95 -0.93 -15.41
N GLU A 92 12.94 -0.82 -14.09
CA GLU A 92 11.83 -0.26 -13.33
C GLU A 92 12.05 1.20 -12.92
N ARG A 93 13.28 1.70 -13.04
CA ARG A 93 13.64 3.03 -12.55
C ARG A 93 12.86 4.15 -13.21
N GLU A 94 12.62 4.02 -14.51
CA GLU A 94 11.88 5.02 -15.26
C GLU A 94 10.44 5.14 -14.77
N GLU A 95 9.78 4.02 -14.50
CA GLU A 95 8.43 4.00 -13.95
C GLU A 95 8.36 4.72 -12.59
N ILE A 96 9.34 4.47 -11.74
CA ILE A 96 9.44 5.11 -10.42
C ILE A 96 9.56 6.63 -10.57
N VAL A 97 10.46 7.07 -11.43
CA VAL A 97 10.71 8.49 -11.64
C VAL A 97 9.50 9.19 -12.27
N GLN A 98 8.91 8.59 -13.29
CA GLN A 98 7.75 9.17 -13.98
C GLN A 98 6.55 9.32 -13.06
N ASN A 99 6.33 8.40 -12.13
CA ASN A 99 5.22 8.46 -11.19
C ASN A 99 5.54 9.26 -9.94
N GLY A 100 6.78 9.68 -9.75
CA GLY A 100 7.19 10.41 -8.55
C GLY A 100 7.16 9.58 -7.28
N TRP A 101 7.28 8.27 -7.40
CA TRP A 101 7.28 7.37 -6.25
C TRP A 101 8.57 7.48 -5.46
N ARG A 102 8.54 7.05 -4.22
CA ARG A 102 9.72 6.94 -3.37
C ARG A 102 10.25 5.51 -3.43
N ALA A 103 11.56 5.36 -3.28
CA ALA A 103 12.20 4.06 -3.27
C ALA A 103 13.34 4.03 -2.26
N ALA A 104 13.51 2.88 -1.61
CA ALA A 104 14.68 2.65 -0.76
C ALA A 104 15.88 2.32 -1.64
N LEU A 105 17.03 2.83 -1.27
CA LEU A 105 18.30 2.55 -1.97
C LEU A 105 19.15 1.60 -1.14
N SER A 106 19.70 0.58 -1.77
CA SER A 106 20.56 -0.39 -1.10
C SER A 106 22.04 -0.25 -1.48
N SER A 107 22.34 0.53 -2.51
CA SER A 107 23.71 0.79 -2.95
C SER A 107 23.83 2.16 -3.59
N MET A 108 25.08 2.61 -3.76
CA MET A 108 25.35 3.90 -4.41
C MET A 108 25.09 3.87 -5.92
N GLU A 109 25.05 2.68 -6.53
CA GLU A 109 24.77 2.52 -7.96
C GLU A 109 23.28 2.72 -8.30
N GLU A 110 22.42 2.58 -7.33
CA GLU A 110 21.00 2.81 -7.52
C GLU A 110 20.67 4.29 -7.59
#